data_b49c9559710b98d92c6dda6f53481005
#
_entry.id   b49c9559710b98d92c6dda6f53481005
#
_cell.length_a   1.000
_cell.length_b   1.000
_cell.length_c   1.000
_cell.angle_alpha   90.00
_cell.angle_beta   90.00
_cell.angle_gamma   90.00
#
_symmetry.space_group_name_H-M   'P 1'
#
loop_
_entity.id
_entity.type
_entity.pdbx_description
1 polymer ?
#
loop_
_entity_poly.entity_id
_entity_poly.type
_entity_poly.pdbx_seq_one_letter_code
_entity_poly.pdbx_strand_id
1 'polypeptide(L)'
;MKEDLLEIFKHFGVRNQRDKLCEEFRELQDEIFCTFELGIDRENLLNEGVDVISLILQFLFDYGYDTKEIIDELQTRIKRTVFRKNNGYYDKKI
;
A
#
# COMPACT_ATOMS: atom_id res chain seq x y z
N MET A 1 1.62 -10.60 -13.90
CA MET A 1 1.48 -9.38 -13.08
C MET A 1 2.80 -8.67 -12.87
N LYS A 2 3.81 -9.37 -12.41
CA LYS A 2 5.12 -8.76 -12.14
C LYS A 2 5.75 -8.14 -13.37
N GLU A 3 5.74 -8.86 -14.49
CA GLU A 3 6.35 -8.37 -15.74
C GLU A 3 5.70 -7.09 -16.22
N ASP A 4 4.37 -7.01 -16.12
CA ASP A 4 3.64 -5.82 -16.55
C ASP A 4 3.96 -4.62 -15.66
N LEU A 5 4.05 -4.85 -14.36
CA LEU A 5 4.38 -3.77 -13.42
C LEU A 5 5.80 -3.25 -13.64
N LEU A 6 6.75 -4.14 -13.94
CA LEU A 6 8.11 -3.73 -14.25
C LEU A 6 8.17 -2.96 -15.56
N GLU A 7 7.38 -3.36 -16.55
CA GLU A 7 7.30 -2.65 -17.81
C GLU A 7 6.78 -1.22 -17.61
N ILE A 8 5.72 -1.06 -16.81
CA ILE A 8 5.17 0.24 -16.47
C ILE A 8 6.22 1.10 -15.76
N PHE A 9 6.90 0.51 -14.79
CA PHE A 9 7.91 1.21 -14.00
C PHE A 9 9.04 1.72 -14.87
N LYS A 10 9.52 0.88 -15.79
CA LYS A 10 10.60 1.26 -16.70
C LYS A 10 10.17 2.35 -17.67
N HIS A 11 8.92 2.28 -18.12
CA HIS A 11 8.41 3.26 -19.07
C HIS A 11 8.36 4.67 -18.47
N PHE A 12 7.82 4.80 -17.27
CA PHE A 12 7.65 6.12 -16.66
C PHE A 12 8.86 6.58 -15.85
N GLY A 13 9.66 5.66 -15.34
CA GLY A 13 10.87 5.97 -14.59
C GLY A 13 10.63 6.19 -13.10
N VAL A 14 11.70 6.01 -12.33
CA VAL A 14 11.66 6.06 -10.86
C VAL A 14 11.06 7.37 -10.35
N ARG A 15 11.52 8.49 -10.89
CA ARG A 15 11.10 9.80 -10.41
C ARG A 15 9.61 10.04 -10.62
N ASN A 16 9.13 9.74 -11.81
CA ASN A 16 7.72 9.92 -12.13
C ASN A 16 6.84 9.01 -11.27
N GLN A 17 7.26 7.76 -11.09
CA GLN A 17 6.48 6.83 -10.28
C GLN A 17 6.50 7.19 -8.79
N ARG A 18 7.59 7.77 -8.30
CA ARG A 18 7.66 8.28 -6.94
C ARG A 18 6.67 9.43 -6.74
N ASP A 19 6.67 10.37 -7.67
CA ASP A 19 5.74 11.50 -7.59
C ASP A 19 4.29 11.04 -7.69
N LYS A 20 4.05 10.06 -8.57
CA LYS A 20 2.73 9.47 -8.73
C LYS A 20 2.27 8.78 -7.44
N LEU A 21 3.19 8.07 -6.77
CA LEU A 21 2.86 7.41 -5.50
C LEU A 21 2.45 8.43 -4.43
N CYS A 22 3.15 9.54 -4.34
CA CYS A 22 2.78 10.60 -3.39
C CYS A 22 1.39 11.15 -3.69
N GLU A 23 1.07 11.34 -4.96
CA GLU A 23 -0.23 11.83 -5.39
C GLU A 23 -1.33 10.82 -5.06
N GLU A 24 -1.12 9.55 -5.38
CA GLU A 24 -2.10 8.50 -5.13
C GLU A 24 -2.30 8.25 -3.64
N PHE A 25 -1.25 8.37 -2.83
CA PHE A 25 -1.39 8.29 -1.38
C PHE A 25 -2.31 9.37 -0.85
N ARG A 26 -2.17 10.58 -1.35
CA ARG A 26 -3.01 11.70 -0.93
C ARG A 26 -4.46 11.45 -1.30
N GLU A 27 -4.69 10.96 -2.50
CA GLU A 27 -6.04 10.64 -2.97
C GLU A 27 -6.66 9.52 -2.14
N LEU A 28 -5.87 8.50 -1.79
CA LEU A 28 -6.36 7.40 -0.97
C LEU A 28 -6.71 7.88 0.45
N GLN A 29 -5.86 8.72 1.06
CA GLN A 29 -6.15 9.28 2.37
C GLN A 29 -7.46 10.06 2.36
N ASP A 30 -7.66 10.85 1.32
CA ASP A 30 -8.88 11.64 1.14
C ASP A 30 -10.10 10.72 1.03
N GLU A 31 -9.97 9.66 0.25
CA GLU A 31 -11.06 8.71 0.03
C GLU A 31 -11.41 7.97 1.32
N ILE A 32 -10.40 7.57 2.10
CA ILE A 32 -10.61 6.93 3.39
C ILE A 32 -11.33 7.88 4.35
N PHE A 33 -10.88 9.12 4.40
CA PHE A 33 -11.53 10.11 5.27
C PHE A 33 -12.99 10.32 4.89
N CYS A 34 -13.26 10.51 3.60
CA CYS A 34 -14.62 10.74 3.13
C CYS A 34 -15.52 9.53 3.41
N THR A 35 -15.01 8.33 3.19
CA THR A 35 -15.80 7.11 3.36
C THR A 35 -16.05 6.78 4.82
N PHE A 36 -15.01 6.81 5.65
CA PHE A 36 -15.09 6.31 7.03
C PHE A 36 -15.40 7.39 8.06
N GLU A 37 -14.92 8.62 7.84
CA GLU A 37 -15.17 9.71 8.79
C GLU A 37 -16.43 10.47 8.46
N LEU A 38 -16.68 10.73 7.18
CA LEU A 38 -17.83 11.54 6.76
C LEU A 38 -19.01 10.70 6.29
N GLY A 39 -18.82 9.41 6.09
CA GLY A 39 -19.90 8.54 5.64
C GLY A 39 -20.34 8.79 4.20
N ILE A 40 -19.47 9.35 3.38
CA ILE A 40 -19.79 9.64 1.98
C ILE A 40 -19.32 8.47 1.13
N ASP A 41 -20.26 7.78 0.48
CA ASP A 41 -19.94 6.69 -0.42
C ASP A 41 -19.59 7.25 -1.79
N ARG A 42 -18.31 7.22 -2.14
CA ARG A 42 -17.82 7.71 -3.42
C ARG A 42 -17.43 6.59 -4.37
N GLU A 43 -17.54 5.35 -3.91
CA GLU A 43 -17.27 4.17 -4.72
C GLU A 43 -15.85 4.09 -5.31
N ASN A 44 -14.92 4.90 -4.79
CA ASN A 44 -13.55 4.98 -5.33
C ASN A 44 -12.52 4.36 -4.42
N LEU A 45 -12.91 3.88 -3.24
CA LEU A 45 -11.95 3.38 -2.27
C LEU A 45 -11.11 2.23 -2.83
N LEU A 46 -11.76 1.28 -3.49
CA LEU A 46 -11.05 0.14 -4.06
C LEU A 46 -10.06 0.59 -5.14
N ASN A 47 -10.51 1.45 -6.04
CA ASN A 47 -9.66 1.92 -7.13
C ASN A 47 -8.43 2.66 -6.60
N GLU A 48 -8.63 3.56 -5.64
CA GLU A 48 -7.52 4.31 -5.07
C GLU A 48 -6.57 3.41 -4.30
N GLY A 49 -7.11 2.43 -3.57
CA GLY A 49 -6.28 1.48 -2.85
C GLY A 49 -5.44 0.63 -3.78
N VAL A 50 -6.05 0.13 -4.86
CA VAL A 50 -5.34 -0.70 -5.84
C VAL A 50 -4.27 0.10 -6.58
N ASP A 51 -4.56 1.37 -6.89
CA ASP A 51 -3.57 2.24 -7.53
C ASP A 51 -2.32 2.38 -6.66
N VAL A 52 -2.50 2.59 -5.36
CA VAL A 52 -1.38 2.68 -4.43
C VAL A 52 -0.62 1.36 -4.35
N ILE A 53 -1.35 0.23 -4.23
CA ILE A 53 -0.72 -1.09 -4.17
C ILE A 53 0.10 -1.35 -5.43
N SER A 54 -0.42 -1.02 -6.59
CA SER A 54 0.28 -1.20 -7.86
C SER A 54 1.62 -0.45 -7.86
N LEU A 55 1.61 0.80 -7.41
CA LEU A 55 2.84 1.60 -7.37
C LEU A 55 3.84 1.05 -6.36
N ILE A 56 3.38 0.63 -5.19
CA ILE A 56 4.28 0.04 -4.20
C ILE A 56 4.93 -1.23 -4.75
N LEU A 57 4.15 -2.09 -5.40
CA LEU A 57 4.67 -3.31 -5.99
C LEU A 57 5.70 -3.03 -7.08
N GLN A 58 5.50 -1.97 -7.88
CA GLN A 58 6.47 -1.59 -8.89
C GLN A 58 7.85 -1.34 -8.27
N PHE A 59 7.90 -0.59 -7.18
CA PHE A 59 9.16 -0.31 -6.50
C PHE A 59 9.78 -1.56 -5.90
N LEU A 60 8.97 -2.41 -5.27
CA LEU A 60 9.48 -3.60 -4.64
C LEU A 60 10.03 -4.60 -5.67
N PHE A 61 9.32 -4.78 -6.78
CA PHE A 61 9.78 -5.66 -7.86
C PHE A 61 11.04 -5.13 -8.52
N ASP A 62 11.10 -3.80 -8.76
CA ASP A 62 12.29 -3.23 -9.39
C ASP A 62 13.53 -3.35 -8.50
N TYR A 63 13.36 -3.26 -7.19
CA TYR A 63 14.46 -3.45 -6.26
C TYR A 63 14.96 -4.89 -6.24
N GLY A 64 14.09 -5.85 -6.59
CA GLY A 64 14.49 -7.24 -6.70
C GLY A 64 13.72 -8.23 -5.84
N TYR A 65 12.74 -7.77 -5.08
CA TYR A 65 11.88 -8.68 -4.31
C TYR A 65 10.92 -9.40 -5.23
N ASP A 66 10.56 -10.62 -4.88
CA ASP A 66 9.56 -11.36 -5.62
C ASP A 66 8.24 -11.42 -4.83
N THR A 67 7.21 -11.94 -5.48
CA THR A 67 5.87 -12.00 -4.89
C THR A 67 5.87 -12.79 -3.57
N LYS A 68 6.60 -13.89 -3.53
CA LYS A 68 6.64 -14.73 -2.33
C LYS A 68 7.27 -13.99 -1.16
N GLU A 69 8.38 -13.28 -1.40
CA GLU A 69 9.03 -12.50 -0.35
C GLU A 69 8.11 -11.41 0.20
N ILE A 70 7.40 -10.74 -0.67
CA ILE A 70 6.47 -9.67 -0.28
C ILE A 70 5.33 -10.23 0.57
N ILE A 71 4.74 -11.33 0.12
CA ILE A 71 3.63 -11.96 0.85
C ILE A 71 4.10 -12.50 2.19
N ASP A 72 5.25 -13.16 2.23
CA ASP A 72 5.80 -13.71 3.47
C ASP A 72 6.05 -12.60 4.50
N GLU A 73 6.63 -11.49 4.06
CA GLU A 73 6.89 -10.36 4.95
C GLU A 73 5.59 -9.74 5.46
N LEU A 74 4.61 -9.59 4.57
CA LEU A 74 3.30 -9.06 4.95
C LEU A 74 2.65 -9.94 6.01
N GLN A 75 2.65 -11.25 5.82
CA GLN A 75 2.08 -12.19 6.77
C GLN A 75 2.81 -12.15 8.12
N THR A 76 4.13 -12.04 8.09
CA THR A 76 4.94 -11.93 9.28
C THR A 76 4.57 -10.69 10.09
N ARG A 77 4.43 -9.56 9.41
CA ARG A 77 4.05 -8.30 10.05
C ARG A 77 2.65 -8.34 10.65
N ILE A 78 1.72 -8.96 9.92
CA ILE A 78 0.34 -9.10 10.41
C ILE A 78 0.31 -9.95 11.68
N LYS A 79 0.99 -11.09 11.66
CA LYS A 79 1.04 -11.99 12.84
C LYS A 79 1.66 -11.30 14.04
N ARG A 80 2.72 -10.55 13.82
CA ARG A 80 3.38 -9.81 14.90
C ARG A 80 2.46 -8.75 15.50
N THR A 81 1.72 -8.06 14.66
CA THR A 81 0.79 -7.03 15.12
C THR A 81 -0.33 -7.64 15.95
N VAL A 82 -0.87 -8.78 15.52
CA VAL A 82 -1.89 -9.49 16.27
C VAL A 82 -1.35 -9.94 17.63
N PHE A 83 -0.15 -10.52 17.64
CA PHE A 83 0.50 -10.95 18.88
C PHE A 83 0.68 -9.77 19.84
N ARG A 84 1.20 -8.66 19.35
CA ARG A 84 1.42 -7.47 20.17
C ARG A 84 0.12 -6.92 20.73
N LYS A 85 -0.90 -6.88 19.90
CA LYS A 85 -2.23 -6.44 20.33
C LYS A 85 -2.76 -7.32 21.48
N ASN A 86 -2.65 -8.65 21.30
CA ASN A 86 -3.16 -9.60 22.29
C ASN A 86 -2.36 -9.59 23.59
N ASN A 87 -1.15 -9.07 23.56
CA ASN A 87 -0.27 -9.02 24.73
C ASN A 87 -0.09 -7.61 25.29
N GLY A 88 -1.00 -6.71 24.97
CA GLY A 88 -1.05 -5.38 25.58
C GLY A 88 0.02 -4.41 25.10
N TYR A 89 0.72 -4.72 24.02
CA TYR A 89 1.80 -3.86 23.52
C TYR A 89 1.31 -2.45 23.24
N TYR A 90 0.13 -2.34 22.65
CA TYR A 90 -0.43 -1.04 22.25
C TYR A 90 -1.24 -0.36 23.35
N ASP A 91 -1.35 -0.99 24.52
CA ASP A 91 -2.15 -0.44 25.62
C ASP A 91 -1.35 0.51 26.51
N LYS A 92 -0.08 0.68 26.21
CA LYS A 92 0.81 1.51 27.02
C LYS A 92 0.77 2.97 26.63
N LYS A 93 -0.40 3.45 26.41
CA LYS A 93 -0.53 4.85 26.09
C LYS A 93 -0.90 5.63 27.31
N ILE A 94 -0.42 6.79 27.37
CA ILE A 94 -0.76 7.68 28.48
C ILE A 94 -1.50 8.86 27.95
#